data_74041dfa5c15c70adb0cd7b5320fae7b
#
_entry.id   74041dfa5c15c70adb0cd7b5320fae7b
#
_cell.length_a   1.000
_cell.length_b   1.000
_cell.length_c   1.000
_cell.angle_alpha   90.00
_cell.angle_beta   90.00
_cell.angle_gamma   90.00
#
_symmetry.space_group_name_H-M   'P 1'
#
loop_
_entity.id
_entity.type
_entity.pdbx_description
1 polymer ?
#
loop_
_entity_poly.entity_id
_entity_poly.type
_entity_poly.pdbx_seq_one_letter_code
_entity_poly.pdbx_strand_id
1 'polypeptide(L)'
;SIHLGPYLLLRAAPLLDAAPAARWTVVAIGVATALHATFVGRVQTDIKSVLAYASMTQVGLIVAEIGFGLRVLPLVHIVGHATVRSLEILRSPSLLQDHRHLEQAIGRTVPRAPLHFERLLPTRLRPWFYRHALERGSFDAGLRDRIVVPLLRGIRRLDALDRRLTGLWAGLHDDQPRKGPR
;
A
#
# COMPACT_ATOMS: atom_id res chain seq x y z
N SER A 1 -1.93 11.25 -7.72
CA SER A 1 -2.62 10.34 -8.64
C SER A 1 -1.89 9.00 -8.69
N ILE A 2 -2.59 7.91 -8.44
CA ILE A 2 -2.03 6.54 -8.38
C ILE A 2 -1.46 6.08 -9.73
N HIS A 3 -1.94 6.65 -10.84
CA HIS A 3 -1.54 6.28 -12.21
C HIS A 3 -0.24 6.95 -12.68
N LEU A 4 0.29 7.91 -11.91
CA LEU A 4 1.51 8.63 -12.31
C LEU A 4 2.72 7.70 -12.37
N GLY A 5 2.85 6.79 -11.40
CA GLY A 5 3.94 5.81 -11.37
C GLY A 5 3.97 4.89 -12.59
N PRO A 6 2.87 4.18 -12.90
CA PRO A 6 2.77 3.38 -14.13
C PRO A 6 3.00 4.17 -15.41
N TYR A 7 2.50 5.40 -15.51
CA TYR A 7 2.75 6.24 -16.67
C TYR A 7 4.23 6.61 -16.81
N LEU A 8 4.88 6.97 -15.71
CA LEU A 8 6.33 7.23 -15.71
C LEU A 8 7.13 6.00 -16.13
N LEU A 9 6.75 4.84 -15.62
CA LEU A 9 7.38 3.56 -15.98
C LEU A 9 7.19 3.26 -17.48
N LEU A 10 6.01 3.56 -18.02
CA LEU A 10 5.74 3.44 -19.46
C LEU A 10 6.61 4.40 -20.29
N ARG A 11 6.87 5.61 -19.79
CA ARG A 11 7.80 6.57 -20.44
C ARG A 11 9.26 6.12 -20.37
N ALA A 12 9.64 5.40 -19.31
CA ALA A 12 10.96 4.81 -19.14
C ALA A 12 11.12 3.47 -19.91
N ALA A 13 10.15 3.10 -20.71
CA ALA A 13 10.14 1.86 -21.47
C ALA A 13 11.39 1.58 -22.33
N PRO A 14 12.03 2.55 -23.01
CA PRO A 14 13.27 2.29 -23.75
C PRO A 14 14.40 1.76 -22.85
N LEU A 15 14.46 2.23 -21.59
CA LEU A 15 15.43 1.73 -20.61
C LEU A 15 15.14 0.29 -20.19
N LEU A 16 13.87 -0.05 -20.05
CA LEU A 16 13.44 -1.41 -19.74
C LEU A 16 13.75 -2.38 -20.90
N ASP A 17 13.60 -1.92 -22.14
CA ASP A 17 13.90 -2.73 -23.33
C ASP A 17 15.37 -3.05 -23.44
N ALA A 18 16.25 -2.15 -22.99
CA ALA A 18 17.70 -2.35 -22.97
C ALA A 18 18.16 -3.31 -21.85
N ALA A 19 17.31 -3.60 -20.85
CA ALA A 19 17.66 -4.40 -19.68
C ALA A 19 16.62 -5.52 -19.40
N PRO A 20 16.75 -6.70 -20.03
CA PRO A 20 15.79 -7.81 -19.89
C PRO A 20 15.56 -8.24 -18.43
N ALA A 21 16.61 -8.22 -17.60
CA ALA A 21 16.47 -8.54 -16.18
C ALA A 21 15.56 -7.55 -15.45
N ALA A 22 15.66 -6.25 -15.74
CA ALA A 22 14.80 -5.22 -15.18
C ALA A 22 13.33 -5.42 -15.62
N ARG A 23 13.10 -5.79 -16.87
CA ARG A 23 11.75 -6.10 -17.37
C ARG A 23 11.08 -7.21 -16.57
N TRP A 24 11.75 -8.34 -16.39
CA TRP A 24 11.21 -9.47 -15.64
C TRP A 24 11.01 -9.15 -14.17
N THR A 25 11.88 -8.32 -13.58
CA THR A 25 11.69 -7.82 -12.22
C THR A 25 10.41 -6.98 -12.12
N VAL A 26 10.16 -6.09 -13.09
CA VAL A 26 8.93 -5.29 -13.16
C VAL A 26 7.69 -6.18 -13.30
N VAL A 27 7.74 -7.22 -14.16
CA VAL A 27 6.66 -8.21 -14.29
C VAL A 27 6.41 -8.89 -12.94
N ALA A 28 7.45 -9.40 -12.30
CA ALA A 28 7.34 -10.12 -11.03
C ALA A 28 6.72 -9.25 -9.94
N ILE A 29 7.18 -7.99 -9.81
CA ILE A 29 6.63 -7.02 -8.85
C ILE A 29 5.16 -6.71 -9.17
N GLY A 30 4.82 -6.47 -10.44
CA GLY A 30 3.46 -6.19 -10.88
C GLY A 30 2.50 -7.34 -10.56
N VAL A 31 2.88 -8.56 -10.92
CA VAL A 31 2.09 -9.77 -10.65
C VAL A 31 1.95 -10.01 -9.15
N ALA A 32 3.04 -9.93 -8.39
CA ALA A 32 3.02 -10.12 -6.94
C ALA A 32 2.09 -9.08 -6.26
N THR A 33 2.16 -7.81 -6.70
CA THR A 33 1.30 -6.74 -6.21
C THR A 33 -0.17 -7.02 -6.53
N ALA A 34 -0.48 -7.42 -7.76
CA ALA A 34 -1.84 -7.72 -8.19
C ALA A 34 -2.44 -8.90 -7.40
N LEU A 35 -1.68 -9.98 -7.23
CA LEU A 35 -2.10 -11.13 -6.45
C LEU A 35 -2.32 -10.77 -4.98
N HIS A 36 -1.34 -10.12 -4.35
CA HIS A 36 -1.43 -9.69 -2.95
C HIS A 36 -2.66 -8.80 -2.72
N ALA A 37 -2.83 -7.76 -3.54
CA ALA A 37 -3.94 -6.83 -3.42
C ALA A 37 -5.30 -7.53 -3.64
N THR A 38 -5.38 -8.47 -4.57
CA THR A 38 -6.59 -9.27 -4.81
C THR A 38 -6.94 -10.11 -3.58
N PHE A 39 -5.97 -10.79 -2.97
CA PHE A 39 -6.20 -11.59 -1.78
C PHE A 39 -6.64 -10.75 -0.58
N VAL A 40 -5.91 -9.70 -0.29
CA VAL A 40 -6.20 -8.83 0.86
C VAL A 40 -7.52 -8.09 0.67
N GLY A 41 -7.80 -7.60 -0.53
CA GLY A 41 -9.04 -6.89 -0.85
C GLY A 41 -10.30 -7.73 -0.62
N ARG A 42 -10.22 -9.04 -0.81
CA ARG A 42 -11.36 -9.96 -0.64
C ARG A 42 -11.82 -10.14 0.81
N VAL A 43 -10.94 -9.94 1.77
CA VAL A 43 -11.25 -10.11 3.21
C VAL A 43 -11.53 -8.78 3.92
N GLN A 44 -11.38 -7.65 3.22
CA GLN A 44 -11.67 -6.33 3.78
C GLN A 44 -13.18 -6.16 4.01
N THR A 45 -13.52 -5.60 5.14
CA THR A 45 -14.92 -5.30 5.52
C THR A 45 -15.30 -3.86 5.20
N ASP A 46 -14.33 -2.97 5.15
CA ASP A 46 -14.54 -1.56 4.83
C ASP A 46 -14.50 -1.32 3.32
N ILE A 47 -15.54 -0.65 2.79
CA ILE A 47 -15.69 -0.39 1.35
C ILE A 47 -14.52 0.44 0.80
N LYS A 48 -14.03 1.41 1.57
CA LYS A 48 -12.89 2.23 1.13
C LYS A 48 -11.62 1.38 0.97
N SER A 49 -11.39 0.46 1.91
CA SER A 49 -10.28 -0.48 1.83
C SER A 49 -10.44 -1.43 0.64
N VAL A 50 -11.65 -1.96 0.40
CA VAL A 50 -11.94 -2.80 -0.79
C VAL A 50 -11.61 -2.05 -2.08
N LEU A 51 -12.07 -0.80 -2.22
CA LEU A 51 -11.79 0.04 -3.38
C LEU A 51 -10.28 0.33 -3.55
N ALA A 52 -9.57 0.57 -2.44
CA ALA A 52 -8.13 0.80 -2.46
C ALA A 52 -7.37 -0.44 -2.96
N TYR A 53 -7.67 -1.62 -2.42
CA TYR A 53 -7.04 -2.87 -2.86
C TYR A 53 -7.42 -3.25 -4.29
N ALA A 54 -8.66 -3.01 -4.72
CA ALA A 54 -9.06 -3.18 -6.11
C ALA A 54 -8.26 -2.26 -7.05
N SER A 55 -8.01 -1.00 -6.65
CA SER A 55 -7.13 -0.10 -7.40
C SER A 55 -5.70 -0.61 -7.45
N MET A 56 -5.17 -1.10 -6.35
CA MET A 56 -3.82 -1.65 -6.24
C MET A 56 -3.65 -2.90 -7.11
N THR A 57 -4.67 -3.75 -7.21
CA THR A 57 -4.70 -4.90 -8.14
C THR A 57 -4.52 -4.44 -9.58
N GLN A 58 -5.31 -3.45 -10.01
CA GLN A 58 -5.26 -2.95 -11.39
C GLN A 58 -3.92 -2.27 -11.70
N VAL A 59 -3.38 -1.50 -10.77
CA VAL A 59 -2.05 -0.90 -10.92
C VAL A 59 -0.97 -1.99 -11.04
N GLY A 60 -1.06 -3.06 -10.26
CA GLY A 60 -0.17 -4.21 -10.39
C GLY A 60 -0.23 -4.87 -11.77
N LEU A 61 -1.44 -5.03 -12.33
CA LEU A 61 -1.61 -5.55 -13.69
C LEU A 61 -1.01 -4.62 -14.74
N ILE A 62 -1.27 -3.31 -14.65
CA ILE A 62 -0.68 -2.32 -15.56
C ILE A 62 0.86 -2.36 -15.53
N VAL A 63 1.45 -2.48 -14.35
CA VAL A 63 2.91 -2.61 -14.18
C VAL A 63 3.43 -3.89 -14.85
N ALA A 64 2.73 -5.02 -14.69
CA ALA A 64 3.08 -6.27 -15.35
C ALA A 64 2.98 -6.16 -16.88
N GLU A 65 1.91 -5.55 -17.41
CA GLU A 65 1.73 -5.29 -18.84
C GLU A 65 2.90 -4.49 -19.43
N ILE A 66 3.37 -3.45 -18.70
CA ILE A 66 4.54 -2.65 -19.12
C ILE A 66 5.80 -3.51 -19.13
N GLY A 67 6.00 -4.33 -18.11
CA GLY A 67 7.12 -5.26 -18.03
C GLY A 67 7.12 -6.30 -19.16
N PHE A 68 5.95 -6.76 -19.63
CA PHE A 68 5.83 -7.61 -20.82
C PHE A 68 6.18 -6.88 -22.14
N GLY A 69 6.41 -5.57 -22.10
CA GLY A 69 6.74 -4.77 -23.26
C GLY A 69 5.54 -4.24 -24.02
N LEU A 70 4.35 -4.36 -23.46
CA LEU A 70 3.14 -3.78 -24.03
C LEU A 70 3.17 -2.25 -23.86
N ARG A 71 2.72 -1.49 -24.87
CA ARG A 71 2.76 -0.03 -24.87
C ARG A 71 1.36 0.59 -24.92
N VAL A 72 0.54 0.11 -25.82
CA VAL A 72 -0.80 0.64 -26.04
C VAL A 72 -1.76 0.13 -24.97
N LEU A 73 -1.71 -1.16 -24.65
CA LEU A 73 -2.61 -1.77 -23.67
C LEU A 73 -2.52 -1.14 -22.28
N PRO A 74 -1.31 -0.93 -21.68
CA PRO A 74 -1.21 -0.24 -20.40
C PRO A 74 -1.76 1.18 -20.43
N LEU A 75 -1.60 1.90 -21.55
CA LEU A 75 -2.12 3.26 -21.69
C LEU A 75 -3.65 3.28 -21.67
N VAL A 76 -4.28 2.41 -22.45
CA VAL A 76 -5.74 2.23 -22.47
C VAL A 76 -6.23 1.79 -21.09
N HIS A 77 -5.51 0.86 -20.45
CA HIS A 77 -5.84 0.37 -19.11
C HIS A 77 -5.76 1.51 -18.06
N ILE A 78 -4.74 2.36 -18.10
CA ILE A 78 -4.61 3.54 -17.23
C ILE A 78 -5.83 4.46 -17.38
N VAL A 79 -6.21 4.81 -18.62
CA VAL A 79 -7.35 5.72 -18.88
C VAL A 79 -8.66 5.06 -18.43
N GLY A 80 -8.90 3.82 -18.83
CA GLY A 80 -10.12 3.08 -18.46
C GLY A 80 -10.25 2.94 -16.93
N HIS A 81 -9.18 2.52 -16.27
CA HIS A 81 -9.17 2.38 -14.81
C HIS A 81 -9.36 3.72 -14.10
N ALA A 82 -8.72 4.82 -14.57
CA ALA A 82 -8.91 6.14 -13.99
C ALA A 82 -10.36 6.60 -14.09
N THR A 83 -11.00 6.38 -15.24
CA THR A 83 -12.41 6.74 -15.46
C THR A 83 -13.35 5.94 -14.55
N VAL A 84 -13.22 4.61 -14.56
CA VAL A 84 -14.06 3.74 -13.73
C VAL A 84 -13.89 4.07 -12.23
N ARG A 85 -12.66 4.26 -11.79
CA ARG A 85 -12.38 4.58 -10.38
C ARG A 85 -12.95 5.93 -9.95
N SER A 86 -12.89 6.92 -10.82
CA SER A 86 -13.52 8.23 -10.57
C SER A 86 -15.03 8.10 -10.41
N LEU A 87 -15.67 7.31 -11.27
CA LEU A 87 -17.12 7.05 -11.18
C LEU A 87 -17.49 6.27 -9.93
N GLU A 88 -16.70 5.28 -9.53
CA GLU A 88 -16.93 4.51 -8.30
C GLU A 88 -16.81 5.38 -7.05
N ILE A 89 -15.81 6.27 -6.99
CA ILE A 89 -15.64 7.20 -5.87
C ILE A 89 -16.82 8.16 -5.78
N LEU A 90 -17.27 8.69 -6.90
CA LEU A 90 -18.44 9.60 -6.95
C LEU A 90 -19.74 8.90 -6.52
N ARG A 91 -19.87 7.60 -6.79
CA ARG A 91 -21.03 6.79 -6.41
C ARG A 91 -20.92 6.16 -5.00
N SER A 92 -19.74 6.10 -4.43
CA SER A 92 -19.47 5.44 -3.14
C SER A 92 -20.35 5.94 -1.98
N PRO A 93 -20.67 7.24 -1.82
CA PRO A 93 -21.59 7.70 -0.76
C PRO A 93 -22.99 7.12 -0.87
N SER A 94 -23.53 7.01 -2.09
CA SER A 94 -24.87 6.46 -2.32
C SER A 94 -24.94 4.95 -2.04
N LEU A 95 -23.91 4.19 -2.45
CA LEU A 95 -23.84 2.74 -2.19
C LEU A 95 -23.82 2.40 -0.69
N LEU A 96 -23.14 3.22 0.12
CA LEU A 96 -23.13 3.05 1.58
C LEU A 96 -24.51 3.35 2.22
N GLN A 97 -25.20 4.34 1.72
CA GLN A 97 -26.56 4.67 2.17
C GLN A 97 -27.53 3.57 1.74
N ASP A 98 -27.48 3.14 0.50
CA ASP A 98 -28.35 2.09 -0.02
C ASP A 98 -28.16 0.76 0.73
N HIS A 99 -26.92 0.40 1.07
CA HIS A 99 -26.63 -0.81 1.84
C HIS A 99 -27.18 -0.71 3.27
N ARG A 100 -27.02 0.43 3.94
CA ARG A 100 -27.59 0.67 5.26
C ARG A 100 -29.12 0.69 5.24
N HIS A 101 -29.73 1.29 4.24
CA HIS A 101 -31.17 1.27 4.05
C HIS A 101 -31.69 -0.15 3.83
N LEU A 102 -30.96 -0.96 3.05
CA LEU A 102 -31.29 -2.36 2.82
C LEU A 102 -31.21 -3.19 4.12
N GLU A 103 -30.12 -3.04 4.89
CA GLU A 103 -29.96 -3.72 6.18
C GLU A 103 -31.03 -3.29 7.19
N GLN A 104 -31.36 -2.01 7.23
CA GLN A 104 -32.45 -1.50 8.07
C GLN A 104 -33.82 -2.02 7.66
N ALA A 105 -34.07 -2.10 6.34
CA ALA A 105 -35.36 -2.61 5.82
C ALA A 105 -35.53 -4.11 6.07
N ILE A 106 -34.43 -4.89 6.03
CA ILE A 106 -34.46 -6.35 6.23
C ILE A 106 -34.35 -6.73 7.73
N GLY A 107 -33.91 -5.78 8.58
CA GLY A 107 -33.74 -6.00 10.04
C GLY A 107 -32.61 -6.98 10.38
N ARG A 108 -31.71 -7.28 9.41
CA ARG A 108 -30.56 -8.15 9.59
C ARG A 108 -29.43 -7.74 8.66
N THR A 109 -28.19 -8.08 9.04
CA THR A 109 -27.02 -7.92 8.18
C THR A 109 -27.16 -8.80 6.94
N VAL A 110 -26.92 -8.22 5.76
CA VAL A 110 -26.96 -8.98 4.50
C VAL A 110 -25.74 -9.92 4.46
N PRO A 111 -25.93 -11.24 4.40
CA PRO A 111 -24.82 -12.17 4.33
C PRO A 111 -24.00 -11.89 3.06
N ARG A 112 -22.69 -11.71 3.20
CA ARG A 112 -21.82 -11.65 2.04
C ARG A 112 -21.87 -12.99 1.31
N ALA A 113 -22.15 -12.96 0.01
CA ALA A 113 -22.06 -14.14 -0.81
C ALA A 113 -20.65 -14.74 -0.67
N PRO A 114 -20.52 -16.07 -0.39
CA PRO A 114 -19.22 -16.70 -0.30
C PRO A 114 -18.51 -16.54 -1.65
N LEU A 115 -17.30 -16.02 -1.59
CA LEU A 115 -16.49 -15.75 -2.77
C LEU A 115 -16.20 -17.08 -3.51
N HIS A 116 -16.33 -17.07 -4.80
CA HIS A 116 -16.04 -18.24 -5.66
C HIS A 116 -14.65 -18.84 -5.40
N PHE A 117 -13.72 -17.99 -4.98
CA PHE A 117 -12.34 -18.37 -4.64
C PHE A 117 -12.25 -19.24 -3.36
N GLU A 118 -13.12 -19.05 -2.38
CA GLU A 118 -13.16 -19.89 -1.17
C GLU A 118 -13.53 -21.34 -1.50
N ARG A 119 -14.26 -21.56 -2.61
CA ARG A 119 -14.62 -22.90 -3.08
C ARG A 119 -13.44 -23.63 -3.74
N LEU A 120 -12.45 -22.88 -4.28
CA LEU A 120 -11.28 -23.45 -4.94
C LEU A 120 -10.17 -23.85 -3.96
N LEU A 121 -10.18 -23.30 -2.75
CA LEU A 121 -9.16 -23.61 -1.75
C LEU A 121 -9.54 -24.84 -0.92
N PRO A 122 -8.57 -25.77 -0.69
CA PRO A 122 -8.72 -26.86 0.26
C PRO A 122 -9.14 -26.34 1.63
N THR A 123 -10.06 -27.04 2.30
CA THR A 123 -10.63 -26.62 3.60
C THR A 123 -9.56 -26.38 4.67
N ARG A 124 -8.44 -27.09 4.60
CA ARG A 124 -7.31 -26.93 5.56
C ARG A 124 -6.52 -25.63 5.37
N LEU A 125 -6.49 -25.10 4.15
CA LEU A 125 -5.74 -23.88 3.82
C LEU A 125 -6.57 -22.59 3.98
N ARG A 126 -7.89 -22.69 3.97
CA ARG A 126 -8.81 -21.53 4.10
C ARG A 126 -8.53 -20.66 5.32
N PRO A 127 -8.43 -21.20 6.56
CA PRO A 127 -8.21 -20.37 7.74
C PRO A 127 -6.83 -19.69 7.73
N TRP A 128 -5.81 -20.36 7.18
CA TRP A 128 -4.47 -19.78 7.05
C TRP A 128 -4.47 -18.62 6.04
N PHE A 129 -5.05 -18.84 4.86
CA PHE A 129 -5.18 -17.78 3.84
C PHE A 129 -6.02 -16.62 4.34
N TYR A 130 -7.13 -16.91 5.04
CA TYR A 130 -7.98 -15.87 5.60
C TYR A 130 -7.24 -15.01 6.63
N ARG A 131 -6.53 -15.64 7.55
CA ARG A 131 -5.70 -14.92 8.54
C ARG A 131 -4.61 -14.10 7.87
N HIS A 132 -3.87 -14.69 6.94
CA HIS A 132 -2.79 -14.01 6.23
C HIS A 132 -3.30 -12.81 5.41
N ALA A 133 -4.46 -12.94 4.78
CA ALA A 133 -5.10 -11.86 4.05
C ALA A 133 -5.69 -10.79 4.99
N LEU A 134 -6.25 -11.17 6.13
CA LEU A 134 -6.74 -10.24 7.16
C LEU A 134 -5.61 -9.42 7.77
N GLU A 135 -4.47 -10.05 8.03
CA GLU A 135 -3.24 -9.43 8.53
C GLU A 135 -2.47 -8.67 7.43
N ARG A 136 -3.10 -8.46 6.25
CA ARG A 136 -2.48 -7.81 5.07
C ARG A 136 -1.15 -8.44 4.66
N GLY A 137 -1.06 -9.76 4.78
CA GLY A 137 0.15 -10.51 4.50
C GLY A 137 1.24 -10.34 5.55
N SER A 138 0.92 -9.83 6.74
CA SER A 138 1.87 -9.47 7.81
C SER A 138 2.97 -8.51 7.33
N PHE A 139 2.76 -7.87 6.17
CA PHE A 139 3.74 -7.00 5.54
C PHE A 139 3.98 -5.74 6.38
N ASP A 140 2.91 -5.19 6.97
CA ASP A 140 2.99 -4.03 7.86
C ASP A 140 3.81 -4.34 9.12
N ALA A 141 3.62 -5.53 9.70
CA ALA A 141 4.40 -5.98 10.86
C ALA A 141 5.86 -6.20 10.48
N GLY A 142 6.13 -6.89 9.37
CA GLY A 142 7.49 -7.13 8.88
C GLY A 142 8.22 -5.83 8.53
N LEU A 143 7.56 -4.88 7.88
CA LEU A 143 8.12 -3.57 7.55
C LEU A 143 8.42 -2.77 8.83
N ARG A 144 7.48 -2.77 9.76
CA ARG A 144 7.65 -2.11 11.06
C ARG A 144 8.86 -2.66 11.82
N ASP A 145 8.95 -3.99 11.96
CA ASP A 145 9.95 -4.61 12.81
C ASP A 145 11.35 -4.60 12.17
N ARG A 146 11.43 -4.74 10.84
CA ARG A 146 12.71 -4.82 10.12
C ARG A 146 13.25 -3.47 9.67
N ILE A 147 12.40 -2.48 9.44
CA ILE A 147 12.82 -1.17 8.90
C ILE A 147 12.52 -0.05 9.88
N VAL A 148 11.25 0.12 10.29
CA VAL A 148 10.83 1.28 11.07
C VAL A 148 11.45 1.27 12.47
N VAL A 149 11.41 0.14 13.17
CA VAL A 149 11.95 0.02 14.52
C VAL A 149 13.47 0.22 14.58
N PRO A 150 14.30 -0.39 13.70
CA PRO A 150 15.75 -0.09 13.66
C PRO A 150 16.05 1.36 13.32
N LEU A 151 15.31 1.94 12.34
CA LEU A 151 15.47 3.35 11.94
C LEU A 151 15.18 4.30 13.11
N LEU A 152 14.06 4.08 13.81
CA LEU A 152 13.71 4.87 14.99
C LEU A 152 14.73 4.73 16.13
N ARG A 153 15.29 3.53 16.31
CA ARG A 153 16.39 3.34 17.29
C ARG A 153 17.64 4.11 16.88
N GLY A 154 17.97 4.13 15.59
CA GLY A 154 19.07 4.93 15.05
C GLY A 154 18.87 6.42 15.29
N ILE A 155 17.70 6.96 14.95
CA ILE A 155 17.34 8.36 15.15
C ILE A 155 17.41 8.75 16.65
N ARG A 156 16.88 7.90 17.54
CA ARG A 156 16.95 8.14 18.99
C ARG A 156 18.38 8.14 19.52
N ARG A 157 19.28 7.34 18.95
CA ARG A 157 20.72 7.35 19.29
C ARG A 157 21.39 8.65 18.84
N LEU A 158 21.06 9.14 17.64
CA LEU A 158 21.54 10.43 17.13
C LEU A 158 21.04 11.58 17.97
N ASP A 159 19.76 11.60 18.35
CA ASP A 159 19.19 12.60 19.25
C ASP A 159 19.87 12.59 20.65
N ALA A 160 20.16 11.40 21.16
CA ALA A 160 20.89 11.27 22.42
C ALA A 160 22.34 11.76 22.33
N LEU A 161 23.01 11.56 21.20
CA LEU A 161 24.35 12.10 20.93
C LEU A 161 24.30 13.62 20.80
N ASP A 162 23.33 14.16 20.07
CA ASP A 162 23.13 15.59 19.91
C ASP A 162 22.91 16.30 21.27
N ARG A 163 22.06 15.73 22.13
CA ARG A 163 21.84 16.24 23.49
C ARG A 163 23.09 16.17 24.36
N ARG A 164 23.94 15.18 24.20
CA ARG A 164 25.23 15.08 24.91
C ARG A 164 26.20 16.14 24.42
N LEU A 165 26.28 16.37 23.12
CA LEU A 165 27.15 17.38 22.54
C LEU A 165 26.70 18.80 22.92
N THR A 166 25.40 19.07 22.81
CA THR A 166 24.85 20.38 23.22
C THR A 166 24.98 20.61 24.71
N GLY A 167 24.85 19.58 25.56
CA GLY A 167 25.10 19.67 26.99
C GLY A 167 26.55 19.97 27.33
N LEU A 168 27.51 19.39 26.60
CA LEU A 168 28.94 19.69 26.75
C LEU A 168 29.25 21.14 26.33
N TRP A 169 28.65 21.64 25.25
CA TRP A 169 28.80 23.03 24.82
C TRP A 169 28.20 24.02 25.80
N ALA A 170 27.05 23.72 26.39
CA ALA A 170 26.43 24.55 27.43
C ALA A 170 27.28 24.59 28.70
N GLY A 171 27.86 23.46 29.12
CA GLY A 171 28.77 23.39 30.27
C GLY A 171 30.07 24.18 30.08
N LEU A 172 30.60 24.23 28.86
CA LEU A 172 31.80 25.04 28.55
C LEU A 172 31.53 26.54 28.54
N HIS A 173 30.28 27.00 28.38
CA HIS A 173 29.92 28.41 28.38
C HIS A 173 29.56 28.94 29.76
N ASP A 174 29.24 28.09 30.73
CA ASP A 174 28.86 28.48 32.08
C ASP A 174 30.07 28.72 33.02
N ASP A 175 31.28 28.37 32.54
CA ASP A 175 32.55 28.59 33.28
C ASP A 175 33.15 30.00 33.08
N GLN A 176 32.40 30.95 32.53
CA GLN A 176 32.83 32.36 32.56
C GLN A 176 32.56 32.98 33.94
N PRO A 177 33.61 33.46 34.66
CA PRO A 177 33.42 34.05 35.96
C PRO A 177 32.52 35.28 35.86
N ARG A 178 31.38 35.22 36.55
CA ARG A 178 30.50 36.38 36.74
C ARG A 178 31.33 37.48 37.40
N LYS A 179 31.76 38.48 36.61
CA LYS A 179 32.28 39.75 37.13
C LYS A 179 31.15 40.39 37.93
N GLY A 180 31.28 40.38 39.25
CA GLY A 180 30.37 41.03 40.17
C GLY A 180 30.29 42.54 39.91
N PRO A 181 29.17 43.16 40.26
CA PRO A 181 28.97 44.58 40.10
C PRO A 181 29.89 45.34 41.11
N ARG A 182 30.59 46.37 40.56
CA ARG A 182 31.20 47.41 41.34
C ARG A 182 30.22 48.53 41.64
#